data_917740e9951216e99ea551f7ca54ee4c
#
_entry.id   917740e9951216e99ea551f7ca54ee4c
#
_cell.length_a   1.000
_cell.length_b   1.000
_cell.length_c   1.000
_cell.angle_alpha   90.00
_cell.angle_beta   90.00
_cell.angle_gamma   90.00
#
_symmetry.space_group_name_H-M   'P 1'
#
loop_
_entity.id
_entity.type
_entity.pdbx_description
1 polymer ?
#
loop_
_entity_poly.entity_id
_entity_poly.type
_entity_poly.pdbx_seq_one_letter_code
_entity_poly.pdbx_strand_id
1 'polypeptide(L)'
;EASLCAFREAGINRISFGVQSARDSQLKTLGRPHTARQARAAFAAARRAGFENISGDIMLALPHYTQAEFDETLELIESGGATHISAYLLKIEPDSAFGRHPPEGLPSPDEAADVYLYAVEQLEHHGYQQYEISNFAKPGYEGKHNLIYWDCGDYLGLGPAAHSCMGGKRFYYPADTEAFLHDTAAPVLDGGCGAEDYLILQLRLRKGLDLAEYKARFGKEFSTSQLAFVKNCVQNG
;
A
#
# COMPACT_ATOMS: atom_id res chain seq x y z
N GLU A 1 17.21 15.51 -9.90
CA GLU A 1 16.27 16.16 -10.83
C GLU A 1 16.45 15.60 -12.26
N ALA A 2 17.66 15.52 -12.80
CA ALA A 2 17.89 14.98 -14.17
C ALA A 2 17.26 13.58 -14.38
N SER A 3 17.39 12.67 -13.42
CA SER A 3 16.78 11.33 -13.51
C SER A 3 15.25 11.38 -13.55
N LEU A 4 14.62 12.33 -12.83
CA LEU A 4 13.17 12.50 -12.83
C LEU A 4 12.68 13.03 -14.18
N CYS A 5 13.40 13.96 -14.80
CA CYS A 5 13.11 14.42 -16.17
C CYS A 5 13.20 13.27 -17.16
N ALA A 6 14.28 12.48 -17.12
CA ALA A 6 14.44 11.33 -18.00
C ALA A 6 13.32 10.28 -17.80
N PHE A 7 12.85 10.05 -16.58
CA PHE A 7 11.70 9.17 -16.32
C PHE A 7 10.41 9.73 -16.94
N ARG A 8 10.19 11.05 -16.83
CA ARG A 8 9.02 11.69 -17.48
C ARG A 8 9.08 11.57 -19.01
N GLU A 9 10.23 11.83 -19.60
CA GLU A 9 10.47 11.69 -21.05
C GLU A 9 10.27 10.24 -21.52
N ALA A 10 10.65 9.26 -20.70
CA ALA A 10 10.40 7.83 -20.95
C ALA A 10 8.91 7.41 -20.78
N GLY A 11 8.01 8.33 -20.44
CA GLY A 11 6.57 8.07 -20.29
C GLY A 11 6.12 7.67 -18.89
N ILE A 12 7.00 7.64 -17.88
CA ILE A 12 6.61 7.41 -16.49
C ILE A 12 5.78 8.60 -16.03
N ASN A 13 4.55 8.36 -15.59
CA ASN A 13 3.58 9.39 -15.24
C ASN A 13 3.19 9.42 -13.76
N ARG A 14 3.63 8.44 -12.95
CA ARG A 14 3.39 8.37 -11.50
C ARG A 14 4.69 8.06 -10.76
N ILE A 15 4.89 8.73 -9.63
CA ILE A 15 6.04 8.48 -8.74
C ILE A 15 5.57 8.36 -7.30
N SER A 16 6.19 7.49 -6.51
CA SER A 16 5.95 7.33 -5.09
C SER A 16 7.23 7.54 -4.30
N PHE A 17 7.13 8.25 -3.17
CA PHE A 17 8.22 8.50 -2.25
C PHE A 17 7.95 7.88 -0.89
N GLY A 18 8.83 7.01 -0.44
CA GLY A 18 8.79 6.45 0.91
C GLY A 18 9.25 7.47 1.95
N VAL A 19 8.39 8.39 2.32
CA VAL A 19 8.65 9.45 3.33
C VAL A 19 8.77 8.84 4.72
N GLN A 20 7.83 8.01 5.09
CA GLN A 20 7.66 7.28 6.34
C GLN A 20 7.36 8.18 7.56
N SER A 21 8.13 9.23 7.81
CA SER A 21 7.94 10.20 8.88
C SER A 21 8.61 11.53 8.51
N ALA A 22 8.05 12.64 8.99
CA ALA A 22 8.68 13.96 8.93
C ALA A 22 9.74 14.19 10.02
N ARG A 23 9.91 13.24 10.94
CA ARG A 23 10.88 13.33 12.05
C ARG A 23 12.14 12.53 11.75
N ASP A 24 13.28 13.20 11.67
CA ASP A 24 14.57 12.57 11.39
C ASP A 24 14.97 11.52 12.45
N SER A 25 14.51 11.66 13.70
CA SER A 25 14.68 10.66 14.75
C SER A 25 13.99 9.34 14.40
N GLN A 26 12.75 9.39 13.92
CA GLN A 26 12.03 8.20 13.49
C GLN A 26 12.63 7.57 12.23
N LEU A 27 13.04 8.40 11.27
CA LEU A 27 13.74 7.92 10.07
C LEU A 27 15.01 7.15 10.44
N LYS A 28 15.77 7.66 11.42
CA LYS A 28 16.95 6.97 11.95
C LYS A 28 16.58 5.65 12.63
N THR A 29 15.54 5.62 13.44
CA THR A 29 15.04 4.38 14.08
C THR A 29 14.66 3.34 13.04
N LEU A 30 14.00 3.76 11.95
CA LEU A 30 13.66 2.90 10.82
C LEU A 30 14.83 2.50 9.92
N GLY A 31 16.05 2.98 10.20
CA GLY A 31 17.23 2.74 9.37
C GLY A 31 17.14 3.40 7.98
N ARG A 32 16.36 4.46 7.83
CA ARG A 32 16.19 5.15 6.54
C ARG A 32 17.40 6.06 6.28
N PRO A 33 17.97 6.04 5.05
CA PRO A 33 19.16 6.84 4.73
C PRO A 33 18.86 8.31 4.44
N HIS A 34 17.59 8.68 4.30
CA HIS A 34 17.15 10.03 3.97
C HIS A 34 16.64 10.79 5.20
N THR A 35 16.55 12.11 5.06
CA THR A 35 15.98 13.04 6.03
C THR A 35 14.66 13.63 5.53
N ALA A 36 13.85 14.21 6.44
CA ALA A 36 12.63 14.93 6.08
C ALA A 36 12.91 16.08 5.09
N ARG A 37 14.05 16.77 5.22
CA ARG A 37 14.48 17.80 4.25
C ARG A 37 14.71 17.23 2.85
N GLN A 38 15.31 16.04 2.74
CA GLN A 38 15.53 15.38 1.45
C GLN A 38 14.21 14.90 0.85
N ALA A 39 13.27 14.42 1.66
CA ALA A 39 11.93 14.09 1.21
C ALA A 39 11.22 15.32 0.61
N ARG A 40 11.20 16.47 1.31
CA ARG A 40 10.65 17.73 0.77
C ARG A 40 11.29 18.13 -0.56
N ALA A 41 12.62 18.02 -0.65
CA ALA A 41 13.35 18.33 -1.89
C ALA A 41 12.98 17.38 -3.04
N ALA A 42 12.72 16.09 -2.75
CA ALA A 42 12.31 15.10 -3.74
C ALA A 42 10.93 15.43 -4.34
N PHE A 43 9.94 15.79 -3.51
CA PHE A 43 8.64 16.25 -3.99
C PHE A 43 8.75 17.48 -4.88
N ALA A 44 9.51 18.49 -4.44
CA ALA A 44 9.73 19.71 -5.22
C ALA A 44 10.41 19.40 -6.57
N ALA A 45 11.39 18.48 -6.60
CA ALA A 45 12.05 18.05 -7.82
C ALA A 45 11.11 17.28 -8.76
N ALA A 46 10.23 16.42 -8.24
CA ALA A 46 9.24 15.71 -9.03
C ALA A 46 8.25 16.67 -9.71
N ARG A 47 7.77 17.67 -8.96
CA ARG A 47 6.89 18.71 -9.52
C ARG A 47 7.57 19.50 -10.64
N ARG A 48 8.84 19.94 -10.43
CA ARG A 48 9.61 20.62 -11.48
C ARG A 48 9.85 19.75 -12.71
N ALA A 49 9.97 18.44 -12.54
CA ALA A 49 10.06 17.47 -13.64
C ALA A 49 8.72 17.19 -14.34
N GLY A 50 7.59 17.81 -13.89
CA GLY A 50 6.28 17.68 -14.52
C GLY A 50 5.48 16.45 -14.06
N PHE A 51 5.79 15.86 -12.90
CA PHE A 51 4.91 14.86 -12.31
C PHE A 51 3.72 15.52 -11.62
N GLU A 52 2.52 15.08 -11.97
CA GLU A 52 1.25 15.50 -11.36
C GLU A 52 0.69 14.39 -10.44
N ASN A 53 0.97 13.11 -10.77
CA ASN A 53 0.58 11.97 -9.95
C ASN A 53 1.73 11.57 -9.04
N ILE A 54 1.71 12.12 -7.81
CA ILE A 54 2.76 11.91 -6.82
C ILE A 54 2.15 11.26 -5.60
N SER A 55 2.77 10.19 -5.11
CA SER A 55 2.40 9.49 -3.88
C SER A 55 3.44 9.70 -2.80
N GLY A 56 3.00 9.79 -1.55
CA GLY A 56 3.85 9.73 -0.37
C GLY A 56 3.45 8.57 0.54
N ASP A 57 4.41 7.82 1.06
CA ASP A 57 4.14 6.71 1.95
C ASP A 57 4.44 7.12 3.39
N ILE A 58 3.51 6.81 4.32
CA ILE A 58 3.59 7.09 5.76
C ILE A 58 3.64 5.75 6.50
N MET A 59 4.52 5.67 7.49
CA MET A 59 4.53 4.56 8.45
C MET A 59 3.85 5.01 9.74
N LEU A 60 2.77 4.34 10.11
CA LEU A 60 1.99 4.58 11.31
C LEU A 60 2.44 3.68 12.46
N ALA A 61 2.10 4.05 13.69
CA ALA A 61 2.33 3.25 14.88
C ALA A 61 3.81 2.90 15.11
N LEU A 62 4.70 3.87 14.85
CA LEU A 62 6.12 3.78 15.16
C LEU A 62 6.34 3.82 16.69
N PRO A 63 7.56 3.47 17.19
CA PRO A 63 7.87 3.63 18.60
C PRO A 63 7.63 5.06 19.09
N HIS A 64 6.92 5.20 20.22
CA HIS A 64 6.54 6.51 20.82
C HIS A 64 5.76 7.42 19.86
N TYR A 65 4.98 6.84 18.96
CA TYR A 65 4.21 7.57 17.94
C TYR A 65 3.16 8.50 18.55
N THR A 66 2.98 9.66 17.96
CA THR A 66 1.98 10.64 18.39
C THR A 66 1.16 11.16 17.21
N GLN A 67 -0.05 11.64 17.47
CA GLN A 67 -0.88 12.29 16.45
C GLN A 67 -0.16 13.47 15.80
N ALA A 68 0.55 14.28 16.57
CA ALA A 68 1.33 15.41 16.04
C ALA A 68 2.42 14.97 15.04
N GLU A 69 2.99 13.78 15.21
CA GLU A 69 3.94 13.24 14.22
C GLU A 69 3.26 12.86 12.91
N PHE A 70 2.05 12.32 13.00
CA PHE A 70 1.24 12.07 11.80
C PHE A 70 0.94 13.38 11.07
N ASP A 71 0.46 14.39 11.79
CA ASP A 71 0.09 15.70 11.21
C ASP A 71 1.28 16.38 10.54
N GLU A 72 2.46 16.38 11.18
CA GLU A 72 3.71 16.89 10.59
C GLU A 72 4.08 16.16 9.29
N THR A 73 3.85 14.83 9.25
CA THR A 73 4.18 14.00 8.09
C THR A 73 3.17 14.23 6.96
N LEU A 74 1.89 14.34 7.30
CA LEU A 74 0.83 14.66 6.35
C LEU A 74 1.07 16.04 5.72
N GLU A 75 1.39 17.06 6.53
CA GLU A 75 1.73 18.41 6.05
C GLU A 75 2.92 18.40 5.08
N LEU A 76 3.97 17.61 5.41
CA LEU A 76 5.12 17.47 4.51
C LEU A 76 4.70 16.94 3.14
N ILE A 77 3.90 15.88 3.11
CA ILE A 77 3.46 15.21 1.89
C ILE A 77 2.48 16.08 1.10
N GLU A 78 1.52 16.69 1.77
CA GLU A 78 0.50 17.54 1.14
C GLU A 78 1.12 18.82 0.55
N SER A 79 2.00 19.50 1.32
CA SER A 79 2.74 20.68 0.81
C SER A 79 3.64 20.34 -0.37
N GLY A 80 4.10 19.10 -0.47
CA GLY A 80 4.79 18.55 -1.63
C GLY A 80 3.91 18.35 -2.86
N GLY A 81 2.59 18.47 -2.71
CA GLY A 81 1.59 18.33 -3.79
C GLY A 81 1.27 16.89 -4.14
N ALA A 82 1.36 15.99 -3.18
CA ALA A 82 0.92 14.61 -3.38
C ALA A 82 -0.58 14.53 -3.69
N THR A 83 -0.94 13.61 -4.56
CA THR A 83 -2.32 13.30 -4.93
C THR A 83 -2.76 11.94 -4.40
N HIS A 84 -1.83 11.19 -3.82
CA HIS A 84 -2.04 9.86 -3.25
C HIS A 84 -1.17 9.69 -2.00
N ILE A 85 -1.69 8.96 -1.02
CA ILE A 85 -0.97 8.63 0.22
C ILE A 85 -1.16 7.14 0.51
N SER A 86 -0.06 6.45 0.82
CA SER A 86 -0.10 5.10 1.38
C SER A 86 0.24 5.20 2.86
N ALA A 87 -0.67 4.78 3.75
CA ALA A 87 -0.49 4.82 5.19
C ALA A 87 -0.52 3.38 5.74
N TYR A 88 0.64 2.91 6.21
CA TYR A 88 0.82 1.54 6.67
C TYR A 88 1.08 1.50 8.17
N LEU A 89 0.36 0.66 8.90
CA LEU A 89 0.76 0.27 10.26
C LEU A 89 2.10 -0.47 10.21
N LEU A 90 3.00 -0.13 11.13
CA LEU A 90 4.25 -0.87 11.28
C LEU A 90 3.97 -2.33 11.64
N LYS A 91 4.32 -3.24 10.74
CA LYS A 91 4.32 -4.68 10.98
C LYS A 91 5.74 -5.16 11.21
N ILE A 92 5.97 -5.84 12.32
CA ILE A 92 7.28 -6.39 12.66
C ILE A 92 7.34 -7.84 12.19
N GLU A 93 8.14 -8.09 11.16
CA GLU A 93 8.41 -9.43 10.68
C GLU A 93 9.53 -10.09 11.53
N PRO A 94 9.40 -11.38 11.91
CA PRO A 94 10.35 -12.05 12.80
C PRO A 94 11.81 -11.97 12.33
N ASP A 95 12.03 -12.06 11.02
CA ASP A 95 13.37 -12.06 10.42
C ASP A 95 13.93 -10.65 10.15
N SER A 96 13.15 -9.60 10.45
CA SER A 96 13.60 -8.21 10.32
C SER A 96 14.54 -7.80 11.46
N ALA A 97 15.19 -6.65 11.32
CA ALA A 97 15.99 -6.07 12.41
C ALA A 97 15.14 -5.82 13.66
N PHE A 98 13.92 -5.31 13.50
CA PHE A 98 12.97 -5.10 14.60
C PHE A 98 12.42 -6.42 15.17
N GLY A 99 12.30 -7.48 14.36
CA GLY A 99 11.89 -8.81 14.84
C GLY A 99 12.95 -9.42 15.75
N ARG A 100 14.23 -9.24 15.43
CA ARG A 100 15.35 -9.70 16.25
C ARG A 100 15.62 -8.82 17.47
N HIS A 101 15.39 -7.52 17.35
CA HIS A 101 15.63 -6.51 18.39
C HIS A 101 14.47 -5.52 18.39
N PRO A 102 13.32 -5.85 19.00
CA PRO A 102 12.17 -4.97 19.03
C PRO A 102 12.51 -3.65 19.73
N PRO A 103 12.18 -2.50 19.12
CA PRO A 103 12.39 -1.21 19.76
C PRO A 103 11.45 -1.02 20.95
N GLU A 104 11.90 -0.26 21.94
CA GLU A 104 11.04 0.16 23.06
C GLU A 104 9.99 1.17 22.58
N GLY A 105 8.85 1.22 23.29
CA GLY A 105 7.78 2.21 23.02
C GLY A 105 6.90 1.90 21.81
N LEU A 106 6.87 0.65 21.38
CA LEU A 106 5.86 0.21 20.41
C LEU A 106 4.47 0.33 21.02
N PRO A 107 3.46 0.83 20.26
CA PRO A 107 2.10 0.88 20.73
C PRO A 107 1.51 -0.53 20.86
N SER A 108 0.57 -0.68 21.77
CA SER A 108 -0.31 -1.85 21.84
C SER A 108 -1.17 -1.96 20.57
N PRO A 109 -1.80 -3.11 20.30
CA PRO A 109 -2.73 -3.24 19.17
C PRO A 109 -3.87 -2.23 19.19
N ASP A 110 -4.43 -1.92 20.36
CA ASP A 110 -5.52 -0.94 20.49
C ASP A 110 -5.03 0.48 20.21
N GLU A 111 -3.87 0.88 20.76
CA GLU A 111 -3.26 2.17 20.46
C GLU A 111 -2.89 2.31 18.98
N ALA A 112 -2.42 1.22 18.33
CA ALA A 112 -2.16 1.21 16.90
C ALA A 112 -3.45 1.37 16.08
N ALA A 113 -4.55 0.76 16.51
CA ALA A 113 -5.86 0.95 15.90
C ALA A 113 -6.37 2.39 16.05
N ASP A 114 -6.20 3.01 17.21
CA ASP A 114 -6.57 4.41 17.44
C ASP A 114 -5.76 5.36 16.54
N VAL A 115 -4.45 5.11 16.39
CA VAL A 115 -3.59 5.86 15.45
C VAL A 115 -4.09 5.71 14.01
N TYR A 116 -4.46 4.49 13.60
CA TYR A 116 -4.97 4.26 12.26
C TYR A 116 -6.29 4.97 12.01
N LEU A 117 -7.24 4.91 12.95
CA LEU A 117 -8.53 5.59 12.82
C LEU A 117 -8.35 7.11 12.77
N TYR A 118 -7.47 7.66 13.61
CA TYR A 118 -7.09 9.08 13.52
C TYR A 118 -6.53 9.45 12.15
N ALA A 119 -5.60 8.63 11.63
CA ALA A 119 -5.02 8.86 10.31
C ALA A 119 -6.08 8.84 9.19
N VAL A 120 -7.04 7.90 9.23
CA VAL A 120 -8.16 7.84 8.27
C VAL A 120 -8.96 9.14 8.31
N GLU A 121 -9.36 9.59 9.51
CA GLU A 121 -10.14 10.83 9.69
C GLU A 121 -9.40 12.05 9.13
N GLN A 122 -8.12 12.22 9.49
CA GLN A 122 -7.33 13.36 9.03
C GLN A 122 -7.11 13.33 7.51
N LEU A 123 -6.81 12.17 6.92
CA LEU A 123 -6.65 12.03 5.48
C LEU A 123 -7.93 12.39 4.72
N GLU A 124 -9.10 11.96 5.22
CA GLU A 124 -10.39 12.34 4.62
C GLU A 124 -10.66 13.84 4.74
N HIS A 125 -10.36 14.48 5.88
CA HIS A 125 -10.47 15.94 6.05
C HIS A 125 -9.58 16.73 5.07
N HIS A 126 -8.41 16.18 4.72
CA HIS A 126 -7.48 16.75 3.73
C HIS A 126 -7.80 16.39 2.28
N GLY A 127 -8.95 15.71 2.05
CA GLY A 127 -9.47 15.39 0.71
C GLY A 127 -8.84 14.15 0.08
N TYR A 128 -8.15 13.31 0.85
CA TYR A 128 -7.68 12.00 0.43
C TYR A 128 -8.71 10.94 0.82
N GLN A 129 -9.49 10.47 -0.13
CA GLN A 129 -10.50 9.45 0.11
C GLN A 129 -9.86 8.07 0.24
N GLN A 130 -10.22 7.35 1.29
CA GLN A 130 -9.81 5.96 1.43
C GLN A 130 -10.47 5.11 0.34
N TYR A 131 -9.70 4.39 -0.47
CA TYR A 131 -10.25 3.46 -1.45
C TYR A 131 -9.92 1.99 -1.14
N GLU A 132 -8.90 1.74 -0.32
CA GLU A 132 -8.59 0.45 0.29
C GLU A 132 -7.88 0.65 1.64
N ILE A 133 -7.66 -0.43 2.40
CA ILE A 133 -7.19 -0.38 3.81
C ILE A 133 -6.02 0.57 4.03
N SER A 134 -5.01 0.57 3.15
CA SER A 134 -3.76 1.32 3.34
C SER A 134 -3.57 2.48 2.39
N ASN A 135 -4.48 2.68 1.43
CA ASN A 135 -4.28 3.67 0.37
C ASN A 135 -5.43 4.67 0.28
N PHE A 136 -5.03 5.93 0.15
CA PHE A 136 -5.87 7.11 0.11
C PHE A 136 -5.50 7.96 -1.09
N ALA A 137 -6.47 8.54 -1.78
CA ALA A 137 -6.21 9.33 -2.96
C ALA A 137 -7.19 10.51 -3.09
N LYS A 138 -6.73 11.58 -3.72
CA LYS A 138 -7.64 12.58 -4.29
C LYS A 138 -8.43 11.92 -5.42
N PRO A 139 -9.70 12.31 -5.67
CA PRO A 139 -10.54 11.67 -6.69
C PRO A 139 -9.84 11.57 -8.05
N GLY A 140 -9.79 10.35 -8.61
CA GLY A 140 -9.16 10.05 -9.89
C GLY A 140 -7.67 9.71 -9.84
N TYR A 141 -7.06 9.71 -8.64
CA TYR A 141 -5.64 9.37 -8.43
C TYR A 141 -5.44 8.03 -7.71
N GLU A 142 -6.47 7.21 -7.61
CA GLU A 142 -6.39 5.88 -7.03
C GLU A 142 -5.32 5.04 -7.76
N GLY A 143 -4.61 4.20 -7.02
CA GLY A 143 -3.55 3.36 -7.54
C GLY A 143 -4.09 2.24 -8.44
N LYS A 144 -4.26 2.49 -9.74
CA LYS A 144 -4.85 1.56 -10.71
C LYS A 144 -4.16 0.19 -10.70
N HIS A 145 -2.84 0.16 -10.54
CA HIS A 145 -2.08 -1.08 -10.48
C HIS A 145 -2.44 -1.90 -9.24
N ASN A 146 -2.57 -1.26 -8.08
CA ASN A 146 -3.00 -1.94 -6.85
C ASN A 146 -4.43 -2.49 -6.97
N LEU A 147 -5.31 -1.73 -7.62
CA LEU A 147 -6.69 -2.16 -7.86
C LEU A 147 -6.77 -3.43 -8.73
N ILE A 148 -5.82 -3.64 -9.66
CA ILE A 148 -5.72 -4.89 -10.44
C ILE A 148 -5.49 -6.09 -9.50
N TYR A 149 -4.64 -5.96 -8.50
CA TYR A 149 -4.41 -7.03 -7.51
C TYR A 149 -5.67 -7.33 -6.71
N TRP A 150 -6.34 -6.30 -6.21
CA TRP A 150 -7.54 -6.46 -5.39
C TRP A 150 -8.73 -7.01 -6.17
N ASP A 151 -8.74 -6.83 -7.50
CA ASP A 151 -9.75 -7.35 -8.41
C ASP A 151 -9.39 -8.73 -9.01
N CYS A 152 -8.34 -9.38 -8.53
CA CYS A 152 -7.80 -10.61 -9.13
C CYS A 152 -7.60 -10.50 -10.66
N GLY A 153 -7.20 -9.31 -11.12
CA GLY A 153 -6.90 -9.06 -12.53
C GLY A 153 -5.54 -9.62 -12.95
N ASP A 154 -5.30 -9.66 -14.25
CA ASP A 154 -4.05 -10.13 -14.81
C ASP A 154 -2.93 -9.10 -14.62
N TYR A 155 -1.77 -9.56 -14.15
CA TYR A 155 -0.53 -8.78 -14.05
C TYR A 155 0.67 -9.68 -14.24
N LEU A 156 1.75 -9.13 -14.78
CA LEU A 156 3.02 -9.81 -15.00
C LEU A 156 4.12 -9.17 -14.13
N GLY A 157 4.68 -9.96 -13.24
CA GLY A 157 5.86 -9.63 -12.47
C GLY A 157 7.14 -9.83 -13.28
N LEU A 158 8.06 -8.90 -13.21
CA LEU A 158 9.34 -8.95 -13.91
C LEU A 158 10.49 -9.07 -12.91
N GLY A 159 11.28 -10.11 -13.04
CA GLY A 159 12.48 -10.33 -12.23
C GLY A 159 12.33 -11.44 -11.17
N PRO A 160 13.44 -11.76 -10.45
CA PRO A 160 13.44 -12.74 -9.37
C PRO A 160 12.52 -12.29 -8.23
N ALA A 161 11.87 -13.24 -7.57
CA ALA A 161 10.84 -13.06 -6.55
C ALA A 161 9.57 -12.33 -7.01
N ALA A 162 9.46 -11.91 -8.26
CA ALA A 162 8.28 -11.21 -8.75
C ALA A 162 7.12 -12.19 -8.99
N HIS A 163 5.96 -11.89 -8.38
CA HIS A 163 4.74 -12.64 -8.57
C HIS A 163 3.96 -12.16 -9.80
N SER A 164 3.27 -13.06 -10.43
CA SER A 164 2.38 -12.82 -11.57
C SER A 164 1.03 -13.46 -11.34
N CYS A 165 -0.02 -12.94 -11.99
CA CYS A 165 -1.31 -13.57 -12.13
C CYS A 165 -1.75 -13.42 -13.58
N MET A 166 -1.91 -14.52 -14.29
CA MET A 166 -2.28 -14.52 -15.71
C MET A 166 -3.32 -15.61 -15.96
N GLY A 167 -4.48 -15.23 -16.49
CA GLY A 167 -5.58 -16.16 -16.74
C GLY A 167 -6.05 -16.89 -15.47
N GLY A 168 -6.07 -16.20 -14.33
CA GLY A 168 -6.46 -16.73 -13.03
C GLY A 168 -5.43 -17.68 -12.38
N LYS A 169 -4.22 -17.82 -12.94
CA LYS A 169 -3.14 -18.63 -12.36
C LYS A 169 -2.06 -17.71 -11.80
N ARG A 170 -1.70 -17.94 -10.54
CA ARG A 170 -0.59 -17.24 -9.88
C ARG A 170 0.69 -18.05 -10.00
N PHE A 171 1.78 -17.36 -10.27
CA PHE A 171 3.13 -17.93 -10.30
C PHE A 171 4.17 -16.87 -9.96
N TYR A 172 5.35 -17.29 -9.58
CA TYR A 172 6.49 -16.41 -9.32
C TYR A 172 7.80 -17.08 -9.76
N TYR A 173 8.83 -16.28 -10.01
CA TYR A 173 10.19 -16.78 -10.13
C TYR A 173 10.85 -16.82 -8.74
N PRO A 174 11.64 -17.86 -8.42
CA PRO A 174 12.41 -17.90 -7.17
C PRO A 174 13.28 -16.66 -6.97
N ALA A 175 13.61 -16.32 -5.72
CA ALA A 175 14.48 -15.19 -5.36
C ALA A 175 15.97 -15.49 -5.63
N ASP A 176 16.26 -16.11 -6.75
CA ASP A 176 17.61 -16.46 -7.22
C ASP A 176 17.96 -15.62 -8.44
N THR A 177 18.71 -14.55 -8.21
CA THR A 177 19.10 -13.60 -9.25
C THR A 177 20.01 -14.25 -10.30
N GLU A 178 20.93 -15.12 -9.91
CA GLU A 178 21.86 -15.79 -10.83
C GLU A 178 21.10 -16.75 -11.75
N ALA A 179 20.23 -17.60 -11.17
CA ALA A 179 19.42 -18.50 -11.97
C ALA A 179 18.49 -17.74 -12.93
N PHE A 180 17.94 -16.59 -12.50
CA PHE A 180 17.10 -15.75 -13.35
C PHE A 180 17.88 -15.12 -14.51
N LEU A 181 19.08 -14.59 -14.25
CA LEU A 181 19.94 -13.97 -15.28
C LEU A 181 20.47 -14.96 -16.32
N HIS A 182 20.61 -16.22 -15.93
CA HIS A 182 21.09 -17.29 -16.81
C HIS A 182 19.96 -18.13 -17.43
N ASP A 183 18.69 -17.69 -17.34
CA ASP A 183 17.51 -18.41 -17.87
C ASP A 183 17.38 -19.86 -17.33
N THR A 184 17.90 -20.14 -16.14
CA THR A 184 17.79 -21.45 -15.49
C THR A 184 16.68 -21.48 -14.42
N ALA A 185 16.12 -20.34 -14.05
CA ALA A 185 15.00 -20.26 -13.14
C ALA A 185 13.69 -20.64 -13.84
N ALA A 186 12.97 -21.62 -13.28
CA ALA A 186 11.62 -21.96 -13.72
C ALA A 186 10.56 -21.27 -12.86
N PRO A 187 9.42 -20.84 -13.43
CA PRO A 187 8.32 -20.29 -12.65
C PRO A 187 7.71 -21.36 -11.74
N VAL A 188 7.41 -20.99 -10.52
CA VAL A 188 6.74 -21.81 -9.52
C VAL A 188 5.27 -21.41 -9.45
N LEU A 189 4.36 -22.38 -9.60
CA LEU A 189 2.93 -22.13 -9.46
C LEU A 189 2.59 -21.85 -7.99
N ASP A 190 1.83 -20.79 -7.75
CA ASP A 190 1.39 -20.32 -6.42
C ASP A 190 -0.15 -20.27 -6.36
N GLY A 191 -0.81 -21.31 -6.84
CA GLY A 191 -2.27 -21.42 -6.84
C GLY A 191 -2.97 -20.59 -7.93
N GLY A 192 -4.11 -20.03 -7.60
CA GLY A 192 -4.91 -19.22 -8.52
C GLY A 192 -5.70 -18.16 -7.77
N CYS A 193 -6.33 -17.24 -8.51
CA CYS A 193 -7.30 -16.29 -7.95
C CYS A 193 -8.69 -16.93 -7.98
N GLY A 194 -9.02 -17.68 -6.93
CA GLY A 194 -10.32 -18.32 -6.76
C GLY A 194 -11.37 -17.40 -6.11
N ALA A 195 -12.55 -17.94 -5.88
CA ALA A 195 -13.65 -17.21 -5.25
C ALA A 195 -13.32 -16.72 -3.82
N GLU A 196 -12.53 -17.49 -3.07
CA GLU A 196 -12.12 -17.12 -1.72
C GLU A 196 -11.09 -16.01 -1.73
N ASP A 197 -10.09 -16.09 -2.62
CA ASP A 197 -9.10 -15.02 -2.79
C ASP A 197 -9.78 -13.71 -3.19
N TYR A 198 -10.69 -13.76 -4.17
CA TYR A 198 -11.46 -12.60 -4.60
C TYR A 198 -12.25 -11.99 -3.45
N LEU A 199 -12.94 -12.81 -2.66
CA LEU A 199 -13.69 -12.35 -1.48
C LEU A 199 -12.78 -11.59 -0.51
N ILE A 200 -11.64 -12.18 -0.12
CA ILE A 200 -10.69 -11.57 0.82
C ILE A 200 -10.15 -10.25 0.25
N LEU A 201 -9.81 -10.20 -1.03
CA LEU A 201 -9.25 -9.03 -1.68
C LEU A 201 -10.28 -7.90 -1.85
N GLN A 202 -11.54 -8.22 -2.16
CA GLN A 202 -12.61 -7.22 -2.25
C GLN A 202 -12.97 -6.62 -0.87
N LEU A 203 -12.84 -7.39 0.21
CA LEU A 203 -13.04 -6.86 1.58
C LEU A 203 -11.95 -5.87 2.01
N ARG A 204 -10.83 -5.78 1.29
CA ARG A 204 -9.84 -4.69 1.47
C ARG A 204 -10.32 -3.35 0.93
N LEU A 205 -11.22 -3.38 -0.04
CA LEU A 205 -11.70 -2.17 -0.73
C LEU A 205 -12.82 -1.49 0.03
N ARG A 206 -12.82 -0.17 0.07
CA ARG A 206 -13.92 0.62 0.67
C ARG A 206 -15.28 0.34 -0.01
N LYS A 207 -15.27 0.02 -1.31
CA LYS A 207 -16.49 -0.38 -2.04
C LYS A 207 -17.06 -1.72 -1.58
N GLY A 208 -16.23 -2.57 -0.95
CA GLY A 208 -16.62 -3.92 -0.53
C GLY A 208 -16.85 -4.89 -1.68
N LEU A 209 -17.48 -6.01 -1.38
CA LEU A 209 -17.81 -7.08 -2.32
C LEU A 209 -19.19 -6.83 -2.97
N ASP A 210 -19.25 -6.84 -4.29
CA ASP A 210 -20.51 -6.92 -5.04
C ASP A 210 -20.92 -8.39 -5.20
N LEU A 211 -22.07 -8.75 -4.60
CA LEU A 211 -22.58 -10.13 -4.61
C LEU A 211 -23.04 -10.58 -6.02
N ALA A 212 -23.52 -9.65 -6.84
CA ALA A 212 -23.95 -9.96 -8.20
C ALA A 212 -22.74 -10.24 -9.09
N GLU A 213 -21.69 -9.43 -8.98
CA GLU A 213 -20.41 -9.65 -9.66
C GLU A 213 -19.75 -10.95 -9.21
N TYR A 214 -19.72 -11.22 -7.89
CA TYR A 214 -19.20 -12.47 -7.34
C TYR A 214 -19.90 -13.69 -7.92
N LYS A 215 -21.26 -13.67 -7.96
CA LYS A 215 -22.07 -14.73 -8.57
C LYS A 215 -21.76 -14.88 -10.07
N ALA A 216 -21.73 -13.78 -10.80
CA ALA A 216 -21.47 -13.81 -12.24
C ALA A 216 -20.09 -14.39 -12.57
N ARG A 217 -19.07 -14.06 -11.76
CA ARG A 217 -17.68 -14.46 -11.98
C ARG A 217 -17.39 -15.91 -11.59
N PHE A 218 -17.97 -16.38 -10.48
CA PHE A 218 -17.62 -17.68 -9.88
C PHE A 218 -18.77 -18.69 -9.87
N GLY A 219 -19.98 -18.30 -10.26
CA GLY A 219 -21.15 -19.17 -10.18
C GLY A 219 -21.56 -19.54 -8.74
N LYS A 220 -21.03 -18.83 -7.75
CA LYS A 220 -21.28 -19.09 -6.32
C LYS A 220 -22.17 -18.02 -5.72
N GLU A 221 -23.00 -18.42 -4.75
CA GLU A 221 -23.84 -17.52 -3.96
C GLU A 221 -23.52 -17.70 -2.48
N PHE A 222 -23.76 -16.63 -1.72
CA PHE A 222 -23.71 -16.72 -0.26
C PHE A 222 -24.94 -17.47 0.26
N SER A 223 -24.72 -18.40 1.18
CA SER A 223 -25.79 -19.07 1.90
C SER A 223 -26.57 -18.09 2.76
N THR A 224 -27.78 -18.45 3.15
CA THR A 224 -28.61 -17.66 4.06
C THR A 224 -27.91 -17.37 5.37
N SER A 225 -27.13 -18.32 5.90
CA SER A 225 -26.34 -18.13 7.13
C SER A 225 -25.21 -17.14 6.97
N GLN A 226 -24.49 -17.16 5.84
CA GLN A 226 -23.45 -16.18 5.55
C GLN A 226 -24.02 -14.77 5.38
N LEU A 227 -25.14 -14.63 4.68
CA LEU A 227 -25.81 -13.34 4.54
C LEU A 227 -26.34 -12.80 5.89
N ALA A 228 -26.87 -13.68 6.76
CA ALA A 228 -27.26 -13.30 8.10
C ALA A 228 -26.07 -12.83 8.96
N PHE A 229 -24.93 -13.51 8.85
CA PHE A 229 -23.70 -13.12 9.53
C PHE A 229 -23.21 -11.74 9.04
N VAL A 230 -23.10 -11.52 7.73
CA VAL A 230 -22.71 -10.23 7.15
C VAL A 230 -23.65 -9.11 7.63
N LYS A 231 -24.96 -9.35 7.59
CA LYS A 231 -25.95 -8.38 8.10
C LYS A 231 -25.74 -8.03 9.57
N ASN A 232 -25.44 -9.03 10.41
CA ASN A 232 -25.14 -8.81 11.80
C ASN A 232 -23.87 -7.98 12.01
N CYS A 233 -22.80 -8.26 11.25
CA CYS A 233 -21.57 -7.46 11.29
C CYS A 233 -21.81 -5.99 10.91
N VAL A 234 -22.58 -5.75 9.84
CA VAL A 234 -22.92 -4.37 9.39
C VAL A 234 -23.75 -3.61 10.41
N GLN A 235 -24.61 -4.31 11.19
CA GLN A 235 -25.46 -3.68 12.20
C GLN A 235 -24.73 -3.36 13.51
N ASN A 236 -23.66 -4.08 13.81
CA ASN A 236 -22.95 -3.96 15.09
C ASN A 236 -21.56 -3.28 14.95
N GLY A 237 -21.17 -2.80 13.79
CA GLY A 237 -19.91 -2.14 13.48
C GLY A 237 -18.89 -3.12 13.00
#